data_30126ee25a2108c645a6233bf154cbd6
#
_entry.id   30126ee25a2108c645a6233bf154cbd6
#
_cell.length_a   1.000
_cell.length_b   1.000
_cell.length_c   1.000
_cell.angle_alpha   90.00
_cell.angle_beta   90.00
_cell.angle_gamma   90.00
#
_symmetry.space_group_name_H-M   'P 1'
#
loop_
_entity.id
_entity.type
_entity.pdbx_description
1 polymer ?
#
loop_
_entity_poly.entity_id
_entity_poly.type
_entity_poly.pdbx_seq_one_letter_code
_entity_poly.pdbx_strand_id
1 'polypeptide(L)'
;FMGICTICKKYDREGFEKQWFMTVIPEVLPDGIVLTKVNQMANEEWVVTTFDGKAMAANGEYNNRYAMVMKLKDDKIIFFQEYQSDLLAETALFEKEVVDMK
;
A
#
# COMPACT_ATOMS: atom_id res chain seq x y z
N PHE A 1 4.81 9.70 -4.33
CA PHE A 1 4.20 8.44 -3.86
C PHE A 1 4.93 7.24 -4.44
N MET A 2 5.03 6.17 -3.67
CA MET A 2 5.70 4.92 -4.05
C MET A 2 4.69 3.77 -4.08
N GLY A 3 4.71 2.98 -5.14
CA GLY A 3 3.93 1.76 -5.24
C GLY A 3 4.70 0.52 -4.75
N ILE A 4 4.08 -0.65 -4.84
CA ILE A 4 4.74 -1.93 -4.58
C ILE A 4 5.58 -2.36 -5.78
N CYS A 5 6.45 -3.37 -5.60
CA CYS A 5 7.50 -3.66 -6.57
C CYS A 5 7.07 -4.11 -7.96
N THR A 6 5.88 -4.69 -8.15
CA THR A 6 5.34 -4.94 -9.49
C THR A 6 5.12 -3.65 -10.28
N ILE A 7 4.75 -2.57 -9.58
CA ILE A 7 4.58 -1.23 -10.15
C ILE A 7 5.34 -0.20 -9.31
N CYS A 8 6.50 -0.61 -8.79
CA CYS A 8 7.31 0.12 -7.83
C CYS A 8 7.98 1.32 -8.50
N LYS A 9 7.38 2.48 -8.36
CA LYS A 9 7.89 3.74 -8.90
C LYS A 9 7.28 4.91 -8.15
N LYS A 10 7.83 6.09 -8.41
CA LYS A 10 7.25 7.32 -7.89
C LYS A 10 6.09 7.77 -8.78
N TYR A 11 5.05 8.28 -8.14
CA TYR A 11 3.88 8.83 -8.80
C TYR A 11 3.65 10.27 -8.36
N ASP A 12 3.11 11.10 -9.23
CA ASP A 12 2.43 12.30 -8.80
C ASP A 12 1.05 11.92 -8.25
N ARG A 13 0.32 12.90 -7.70
CA ARG A 13 -0.98 12.62 -7.10
C ARG A 13 -1.97 12.02 -8.10
N GLU A 14 -2.06 12.60 -9.29
CA GLU A 14 -2.99 12.15 -10.31
C GLU A 14 -2.65 10.75 -10.80
N GLY A 15 -1.38 10.47 -11.07
CA GLY A 15 -0.92 9.14 -11.49
C GLY A 15 -1.15 8.09 -10.42
N PHE A 16 -0.93 8.42 -9.15
CA PHE A 16 -1.20 7.51 -8.04
C PHE A 16 -2.68 7.16 -7.92
N GLU A 17 -3.56 8.16 -7.99
CA GLU A 17 -5.00 7.92 -7.95
C GLU A 17 -5.48 7.05 -9.10
N LYS A 18 -5.04 7.34 -10.33
CA LYS A 18 -5.44 6.57 -11.52
C LYS A 18 -4.89 5.17 -11.52
N GLN A 19 -3.60 4.99 -11.22
CA GLN A 19 -2.96 3.68 -11.28
C GLN A 19 -3.42 2.79 -10.13
N TRP A 20 -3.45 3.30 -8.91
CA TRP A 20 -3.78 2.50 -7.74
C TRP A 20 -5.27 2.41 -7.48
N PHE A 21 -5.92 3.52 -7.20
CA PHE A 21 -7.30 3.49 -6.73
C PHE A 21 -8.31 3.17 -7.82
N MET A 22 -8.06 3.58 -9.05
CA MET A 22 -9.01 3.37 -10.15
C MET A 22 -8.72 2.13 -10.97
N THR A 23 -7.51 1.60 -10.95
CA THR A 23 -7.11 0.47 -11.79
C THR A 23 -6.70 -0.74 -10.99
N VAL A 24 -5.61 -0.65 -10.23
CA VAL A 24 -5.02 -1.82 -9.55
C VAL A 24 -5.89 -2.32 -8.39
N ILE A 25 -6.27 -1.44 -7.49
CA ILE A 25 -7.01 -1.86 -6.29
C ILE A 25 -8.35 -2.54 -6.62
N PRO A 26 -9.21 -1.98 -7.49
CA PRO A 26 -10.46 -2.66 -7.85
C PRO A 26 -10.25 -4.02 -8.51
N GLU A 27 -9.16 -4.19 -9.26
CA GLU A 27 -8.86 -5.44 -9.94
C GLU A 27 -8.38 -6.52 -8.97
N VAL A 28 -7.44 -6.20 -8.07
CA VAL A 28 -6.80 -7.18 -7.19
C VAL A 28 -7.48 -7.35 -5.84
N LEU A 29 -8.25 -6.37 -5.41
CA LEU A 29 -9.03 -6.38 -4.16
C LEU A 29 -10.48 -5.99 -4.44
N PRO A 30 -11.24 -6.85 -5.15
CA PRO A 30 -12.60 -6.50 -5.59
C PRO A 30 -13.56 -6.21 -4.44
N ASP A 31 -13.35 -6.82 -3.27
CA ASP A 31 -14.17 -6.60 -2.07
C ASP A 31 -13.56 -5.58 -1.11
N GLY A 32 -12.48 -4.90 -1.54
CA GLY A 32 -11.81 -3.89 -0.74
C GLY A 32 -10.92 -4.47 0.35
N ILE A 33 -10.54 -3.62 1.27
CA ILE A 33 -9.67 -3.97 2.38
C ILE A 33 -10.15 -3.29 3.65
N VAL A 34 -10.09 -3.99 4.77
CA VAL A 34 -10.34 -3.41 6.08
C VAL A 34 -9.02 -3.03 6.72
N LEU A 35 -8.83 -1.76 6.99
CA LEU A 35 -7.64 -1.22 7.65
C LEU A 35 -7.95 -0.90 9.10
N THR A 36 -7.16 -1.45 10.01
CA THR A 36 -7.25 -1.14 11.44
C THR A 36 -5.99 -0.40 11.86
N LYS A 37 -6.17 0.82 12.34
CA LYS A 37 -5.04 1.63 12.82
C LYS A 37 -4.47 1.01 14.10
N VAL A 38 -3.17 0.76 14.11
CA VAL A 38 -2.46 0.18 15.26
C VAL A 38 -1.80 1.28 16.08
N ASN A 39 -1.10 2.19 15.42
CA ASN A 39 -0.35 3.24 16.08
C ASN A 39 -0.22 4.47 15.20
N GLN A 40 0.04 5.62 15.82
CA GLN A 40 0.27 6.85 15.10
C GLN A 40 1.24 7.74 15.88
N MET A 41 2.20 8.28 15.15
CA MET A 41 3.18 9.21 15.69
C MET A 41 3.25 10.42 14.77
N ALA A 42 3.39 11.60 15.35
CA ALA A 42 3.43 12.82 14.57
C ALA A 42 4.34 13.86 15.21
N ASN A 43 4.96 14.67 14.37
CA ASN A 43 5.57 15.94 14.79
C ASN A 43 4.93 17.08 13.98
N GLU A 44 5.57 18.24 13.91
CA GLU A 44 4.98 19.40 13.24
C GLU A 44 4.75 19.22 11.74
N GLU A 45 5.55 18.38 11.08
CA GLU A 45 5.51 18.22 9.64
C GLU A 45 5.16 16.80 9.19
N TRP A 46 5.49 15.79 10.00
CA TRP A 46 5.42 14.39 9.60
C TRP A 46 4.41 13.60 10.43
N VAL A 47 3.72 12.70 9.78
CA VAL A 47 2.83 11.72 10.41
C VAL A 47 3.24 10.32 9.93
N VAL A 48 3.42 9.42 10.88
CA VAL A 48 3.61 7.99 10.60
C VAL A 48 2.47 7.23 11.25
N THR A 49 1.73 6.47 10.45
CA THR A 49 0.62 5.66 10.93
C THR A 49 0.84 4.21 10.52
N THR A 50 0.65 3.29 11.44
CA THR A 50 0.72 1.86 11.14
C THR A 50 -0.68 1.26 11.15
N PHE A 51 -0.93 0.35 10.21
CA PHE A 51 -2.21 -0.33 10.04
C PHE A 51 -2.02 -1.82 9.90
N ASP A 52 -2.98 -2.58 10.40
CA ASP A 52 -3.18 -3.96 9.99
C ASP A 52 -4.31 -3.99 8.95
N GLY A 53 -4.07 -4.64 7.83
CA GLY A 53 -5.04 -4.77 6.76
C GLY A 53 -5.55 -6.20 6.64
N LYS A 54 -6.85 -6.36 6.38
CA LYS A 54 -7.47 -7.66 6.08
C LYS A 54 -8.24 -7.54 4.79
N ALA A 55 -7.92 -8.44 3.86
CA ALA A 55 -8.60 -8.51 2.58
C ALA A 55 -8.56 -9.93 2.02
N MET A 56 -9.49 -10.22 1.12
CA MET A 56 -9.43 -11.40 0.27
C MET A 56 -9.07 -10.95 -1.13
N ALA A 57 -7.94 -11.41 -1.60
CA ALA A 57 -7.47 -11.14 -2.97
C ALA A 57 -7.79 -12.32 -3.88
N ALA A 58 -7.52 -12.15 -5.18
CA ALA A 58 -7.79 -13.18 -6.18
C ALA A 58 -7.05 -14.50 -5.89
N ASN A 59 -5.88 -14.44 -5.27
CA ASN A 59 -5.01 -15.59 -5.02
C ASN A 59 -4.91 -15.96 -3.53
N GLY A 60 -5.91 -15.61 -2.72
CA GLY A 60 -5.97 -15.96 -1.31
C GLY A 60 -6.07 -14.75 -0.39
N GLU A 61 -5.85 -14.97 0.90
CA GLU A 61 -5.90 -13.91 1.88
C GLU A 61 -4.76 -12.92 1.66
N TYR A 62 -5.10 -11.64 1.77
CA TYR A 62 -4.13 -10.56 1.73
C TYR A 62 -4.21 -9.76 3.03
N ASN A 63 -3.64 -10.31 4.10
CA ASN A 63 -3.58 -9.68 5.41
C ASN A 63 -2.20 -9.06 5.59
N ASN A 64 -2.04 -7.82 5.13
CA ASN A 64 -0.76 -7.14 5.14
C ASN A 64 -0.68 -6.13 6.28
N ARG A 65 0.52 -5.72 6.60
CA ARG A 65 0.80 -4.65 7.56
C ARG A 65 1.43 -3.47 6.84
N TYR A 66 1.02 -2.28 7.24
CA TYR A 66 1.41 -1.06 6.57
C TYR A 66 2.03 -0.08 7.55
N ALA A 67 3.06 0.64 7.11
CA ALA A 67 3.49 1.87 7.70
C ALA A 67 3.35 2.96 6.64
N MET A 68 2.51 3.93 6.90
CA MET A 68 2.28 5.05 5.99
C MET A 68 2.96 6.28 6.54
N VAL A 69 3.86 6.86 5.75
CA VAL A 69 4.63 8.05 6.10
C VAL A 69 4.12 9.21 5.26
N MET A 70 3.69 10.26 5.91
CA MET A 70 3.14 11.43 5.25
C MET A 70 3.82 12.71 5.72
N LYS A 71 4.05 13.62 4.82
CA LYS A 71 4.47 14.99 5.15
C LYS A 71 3.32 15.94 4.84
N LEU A 72 3.04 16.83 5.79
CA LEU A 72 1.95 17.79 5.68
C LEU A 72 2.50 19.21 5.56
N LYS A 73 1.83 20.01 4.75
CA LYS A 73 2.07 21.43 4.65
C LYS A 73 0.75 22.14 4.32
N ASP A 74 0.41 23.16 5.12
CA ASP A 74 -0.82 23.93 4.94
C ASP A 74 -2.08 23.03 4.89
N ASP A 75 -2.14 22.04 5.80
CA ASP A 75 -3.21 21.05 5.93
C ASP A 75 -3.36 20.13 4.72
N LYS A 76 -2.33 20.02 3.90
CA LYS A 76 -2.32 19.13 2.74
C LYS A 76 -1.18 18.14 2.82
N ILE A 77 -1.43 16.95 2.30
CA ILE A 77 -0.40 15.91 2.17
C ILE A 77 0.45 16.25 0.95
N ILE A 78 1.73 16.56 1.18
CA ILE A 78 2.69 16.86 0.10
C ILE A 78 3.63 15.70 -0.20
N PHE A 79 3.66 14.68 0.67
CA PHE A 79 4.44 13.47 0.48
C PHE A 79 3.69 12.31 1.11
N PHE A 80 3.69 11.18 0.43
CA PHE A 80 3.09 9.94 0.93
C PHE A 80 3.98 8.76 0.52
N GLN A 81 4.31 7.90 1.47
CA GLN A 81 5.02 6.65 1.20
C GLN A 81 4.46 5.55 2.07
N GLU A 82 4.20 4.41 1.45
CA GLU A 82 3.67 3.23 2.10
C GLU A 82 4.75 2.15 2.15
N TYR A 83 4.92 1.57 3.32
CA TYR A 83 5.77 0.41 3.55
C TYR A 83 4.91 -0.78 3.90
N GLN A 84 5.18 -1.92 3.28
CA GLN A 84 4.39 -3.13 3.46
C GLN A 84 5.25 -4.35 3.14
N SER A 85 4.67 -5.55 3.31
CA SER A 85 5.32 -6.75 2.78
C SER A 85 5.08 -6.83 1.28
N ASP A 86 6.10 -6.52 0.50
CA ASP A 86 6.05 -6.62 -0.96
C ASP A 86 5.95 -8.07 -1.41
N LEU A 87 6.56 -9.00 -0.67
CA LEU A 87 6.47 -10.42 -0.96
C LEU A 87 5.01 -10.89 -0.92
N LEU A 88 4.28 -10.54 0.13
CA LEU A 88 2.86 -10.90 0.24
C LEU A 88 2.04 -10.25 -0.87
N ALA A 89 2.31 -8.99 -1.19
CA ALA A 89 1.62 -8.29 -2.28
C ALA A 89 1.88 -8.97 -3.62
N GLU A 90 3.14 -9.29 -3.92
CA GLU A 90 3.50 -9.93 -5.18
C GLU A 90 2.85 -11.31 -5.35
N THR A 91 2.80 -12.10 -4.28
CA THR A 91 2.24 -13.46 -4.35
C THR A 91 0.70 -13.46 -4.33
N ALA A 92 0.08 -12.68 -3.47
CA ALA A 92 -1.38 -12.68 -3.30
C ALA A 92 -2.11 -11.83 -4.35
N LEU A 93 -1.54 -10.69 -4.74
CA LEU A 93 -2.20 -9.76 -5.67
C LEU A 93 -1.82 -10.00 -7.13
N PHE A 94 -0.58 -10.40 -7.40
CA PHE A 94 -0.04 -10.43 -8.78
C PHE A 94 0.36 -11.80 -9.27
N GLU A 95 -0.12 -12.87 -8.65
CA GLU A 95 0.05 -14.27 -9.09
C GLU A 95 1.51 -14.71 -9.26
N LYS A 96 2.40 -14.18 -8.45
CA LYS A 96 3.81 -14.57 -8.48
C LYS A 96 4.09 -15.66 -7.45
N GLU A 97 5.14 -16.44 -7.70
CA GLU A 97 5.58 -17.51 -6.80
C GLU A 97 6.96 -17.23 -6.26
N VAL A 98 7.21 -17.73 -5.06
CA VAL A 98 8.55 -17.80 -4.49
C VAL A 98 9.10 -19.18 -4.80
N VAL A 99 10.27 -19.25 -5.43
CA VAL A 99 10.92 -20.50 -5.76
C VAL A 99 12.33 -20.54 -5.17
N ASP A 100 12.78 -21.75 -4.83
CA ASP A 100 14.14 -21.94 -4.33
C ASP A 100 15.15 -21.72 -5.46
N MET A 101 16.23 -21.03 -5.15
CA MET A 101 17.37 -20.91 -6.03
C MET A 101 18.26 -22.14 -5.86
N LYS A 102 18.53 -22.78 -6.97
CA LYS A 102 19.43 -23.94 -6.99
C LYS A 102 20.54 -23.75 -7.99
#